data_514c3755d243991cc5efa796ec978bb7
#
_entry.id   514c3755d243991cc5efa796ec978bb7
#
_cell.length_a   1.000
_cell.length_b   1.000
_cell.length_c   1.000
_cell.angle_alpha   90.00
_cell.angle_beta   90.00
_cell.angle_gamma   90.00
#
_symmetry.space_group_name_H-M   'P 1'
#
loop_
_entity.id
_entity.type
_entity.pdbx_description
1 polymer ?
#
loop_
_entity_poly.entity_id
_entity_poly.type
_entity_poly.pdbx_seq_one_letter_code
_entity_poly.pdbx_strand_id
1 'polypeptide(L)'
;MTLGFADVFFTACYVLNIVSFMFRSMLWLRLGVLIATVGFVVFSFFYGNNAMVFWNSVFVAVNAYQLVRLVLEMRRLDLGPELEAIRSAVFSAMSRRDFLHFWELGNGFETDSGFLTRESSPQGTMYFLIEGELDVVKDGKVIAKVQHNHFVGEMSFMTGDPASADTRPSGKVRVHEWSQAKVHSLQHKKPHIFNALLTILGRDLSSKLGRAGSWHG
;
A
#
# COMPACT_ATOMS: atom_id res chain seq x y z
N MET A 1 -6.93 -9.19 -57.48
CA MET A 1 -6.17 -8.15 -56.77
C MET A 1 -5.38 -8.84 -55.67
N THR A 2 -4.15 -9.23 -55.92
CA THR A 2 -3.29 -9.92 -54.92
C THR A 2 -2.84 -8.87 -53.93
N LEU A 3 -3.34 -8.95 -52.70
CA LEU A 3 -2.83 -8.15 -51.59
C LEU A 3 -1.31 -8.36 -51.50
N GLY A 4 -0.54 -7.31 -51.74
CA GLY A 4 0.91 -7.37 -51.54
C GLY A 4 1.27 -7.62 -50.09
N PHE A 5 2.45 -8.20 -49.83
CA PHE A 5 2.94 -8.44 -48.47
C PHE A 5 2.85 -7.17 -47.61
N ALA A 6 3.09 -6.02 -48.21
CA ALA A 6 2.99 -4.71 -47.57
C ALA A 6 1.57 -4.38 -47.07
N ASP A 7 0.54 -4.65 -47.90
CA ASP A 7 -0.85 -4.36 -47.54
C ASP A 7 -1.30 -5.25 -46.38
N VAL A 8 -0.87 -6.53 -46.38
CA VAL A 8 -1.17 -7.49 -45.30
C VAL A 8 -0.51 -7.04 -43.99
N PHE A 9 0.77 -6.65 -44.04
CA PHE A 9 1.51 -6.17 -42.85
C PHE A 9 0.89 -4.90 -42.27
N PHE A 10 0.58 -3.93 -43.12
CA PHE A 10 -0.05 -2.67 -42.73
C PHE A 10 -1.42 -2.91 -42.07
N THR A 11 -2.24 -3.76 -42.69
CA THR A 11 -3.57 -4.14 -42.15
C THR A 11 -3.42 -4.84 -40.80
N ALA A 12 -2.43 -5.73 -40.65
CA ALA A 12 -2.17 -6.42 -39.37
C ALA A 12 -1.82 -5.45 -38.26
N CYS A 13 -1.02 -4.40 -38.53
CA CYS A 13 -0.71 -3.35 -37.56
C CYS A 13 -1.95 -2.58 -37.12
N TYR A 14 -2.88 -2.26 -38.04
CA TYR A 14 -4.14 -1.61 -37.68
C TYR A 14 -5.06 -2.52 -36.85
N VAL A 15 -5.19 -3.79 -37.23
CA VAL A 15 -5.97 -4.77 -36.46
C VAL A 15 -5.42 -4.91 -35.05
N LEU A 16 -4.09 -5.04 -34.90
CA LEU A 16 -3.45 -5.09 -33.60
C LEU A 16 -3.72 -3.84 -32.76
N ASN A 17 -3.68 -2.67 -33.40
CA ASN A 17 -3.98 -1.40 -32.73
C ASN A 17 -5.43 -1.40 -32.23
N ILE A 18 -6.41 -1.78 -33.06
CA ILE A 18 -7.83 -1.85 -32.69
C ILE A 18 -8.05 -2.87 -31.56
N VAL A 19 -7.47 -4.07 -31.67
CA VAL A 19 -7.58 -5.12 -30.66
C VAL A 19 -6.99 -4.67 -29.32
N SER A 20 -5.93 -3.83 -29.36
CA SER A 20 -5.32 -3.28 -28.15
C SER A 20 -6.30 -2.47 -27.30
N PHE A 21 -7.26 -1.78 -27.91
CA PHE A 21 -8.31 -1.04 -27.20
C PHE A 21 -9.35 -1.93 -26.51
N MET A 22 -9.42 -3.23 -26.85
CA MET A 22 -10.32 -4.18 -26.19
C MET A 22 -9.77 -4.69 -24.85
N PHE A 23 -8.48 -4.49 -24.58
CA PHE A 23 -7.89 -4.90 -23.31
C PHE A 23 -8.38 -4.03 -22.14
N ARG A 24 -8.93 -4.68 -21.12
CA ARG A 24 -9.38 -4.03 -19.90
C ARG A 24 -8.22 -3.50 -19.04
N SER A 25 -7.02 -4.05 -19.22
CA SER A 25 -5.83 -3.66 -18.48
C SER A 25 -5.05 -2.60 -19.24
N MET A 26 -4.77 -1.49 -18.57
CA MET A 26 -4.04 -0.34 -19.11
C MET A 26 -2.63 -0.70 -19.61
N LEU A 27 -2.00 -1.72 -19.01
CA LEU A 27 -0.68 -2.19 -19.39
C LEU A 27 -0.70 -2.90 -20.75
N TRP A 28 -1.62 -3.87 -20.93
CA TRP A 28 -1.77 -4.62 -22.18
C TRP A 28 -2.18 -3.72 -23.34
N LEU A 29 -3.08 -2.76 -23.08
CA LEU A 29 -3.45 -1.75 -24.06
C LEU A 29 -2.23 -0.97 -24.56
N ARG A 30 -1.42 -0.43 -23.64
CA ARG A 30 -0.24 0.36 -24.01
C ARG A 30 0.83 -0.48 -24.71
N LEU A 31 1.03 -1.72 -24.27
CA LEU A 31 1.98 -2.63 -24.92
C LEU A 31 1.54 -2.94 -26.36
N GLY A 32 0.27 -3.24 -26.58
CA GLY A 32 -0.26 -3.52 -27.91
C GLY A 32 -0.17 -2.33 -28.87
N VAL A 33 -0.52 -1.12 -28.39
CA VAL A 33 -0.37 0.13 -29.15
C VAL A 33 1.10 0.39 -29.49
N LEU A 34 2.02 0.16 -28.56
CA LEU A 34 3.45 0.36 -28.77
C LEU A 34 3.97 -0.58 -29.87
N ILE A 35 3.63 -1.87 -29.80
CA ILE A 35 4.05 -2.86 -30.81
C ILE A 35 3.48 -2.48 -32.19
N ALA A 36 2.20 -2.13 -32.28
CA ALA A 36 1.59 -1.73 -33.54
C ALA A 36 2.25 -0.48 -34.12
N THR A 37 2.56 0.52 -33.30
CA THR A 37 3.18 1.77 -33.77
C THR A 37 4.63 1.56 -34.21
N VAL A 38 5.39 0.71 -33.55
CA VAL A 38 6.74 0.30 -34.02
C VAL A 38 6.62 -0.35 -35.40
N GLY A 39 5.62 -1.21 -35.63
CA GLY A 39 5.32 -1.77 -36.95
C GLY A 39 5.08 -0.67 -38.01
N PHE A 40 4.33 0.37 -37.68
CA PHE A 40 4.11 1.51 -38.58
C PHE A 40 5.40 2.30 -38.87
N VAL A 41 6.30 2.48 -37.91
CA VAL A 41 7.61 3.11 -38.13
C VAL A 41 8.43 2.30 -39.13
N VAL A 42 8.54 0.99 -38.92
CA VAL A 42 9.27 0.08 -39.81
C VAL A 42 8.68 0.10 -41.23
N PHE A 43 7.37 -0.01 -41.35
CA PHE A 43 6.69 0.06 -42.64
C PHE A 43 6.98 1.38 -43.36
N SER A 44 6.80 2.52 -42.68
CA SER A 44 6.99 3.85 -43.26
C SER A 44 8.46 4.10 -43.71
N PHE A 45 9.42 3.51 -42.99
CA PHE A 45 10.83 3.57 -43.34
C PHE A 45 11.10 2.89 -44.69
N PHE A 46 10.59 1.67 -44.91
CA PHE A 46 10.75 0.94 -46.17
C PHE A 46 10.04 1.61 -47.35
N TYR A 47 8.96 2.36 -47.10
CA TYR A 47 8.21 3.08 -48.13
C TYR A 47 8.71 4.52 -48.36
N GLY A 48 9.78 4.93 -47.68
CA GLY A 48 10.42 6.25 -47.87
C GLY A 48 9.59 7.44 -47.42
N ASN A 49 8.58 7.23 -46.59
CA ASN A 49 7.72 8.31 -46.07
C ASN A 49 8.29 8.91 -44.76
N ASN A 50 9.22 9.85 -44.91
CA ASN A 50 9.92 10.47 -43.78
C ASN A 50 9.00 11.18 -42.80
N ALA A 51 7.90 11.78 -43.24
CA ALA A 51 6.94 12.43 -42.36
C ALA A 51 6.24 11.42 -41.45
N MET A 52 5.82 10.27 -42.00
CA MET A 52 5.19 9.19 -41.19
C MET A 52 6.22 8.56 -40.24
N VAL A 53 7.45 8.36 -40.64
CA VAL A 53 8.54 7.87 -39.78
C VAL A 53 8.70 8.80 -38.57
N PHE A 54 8.82 10.11 -38.83
CA PHE A 54 8.97 11.11 -37.77
C PHE A 54 7.80 11.06 -36.75
N TRP A 55 6.55 11.20 -37.22
CA TRP A 55 5.40 11.27 -36.33
C TRP A 55 5.14 9.97 -35.56
N ASN A 56 5.29 8.81 -36.22
CA ASN A 56 5.16 7.53 -35.56
C ASN A 56 6.28 7.30 -34.52
N SER A 57 7.52 7.78 -34.79
CA SER A 57 8.61 7.71 -33.82
C SER A 57 8.34 8.56 -32.58
N VAL A 58 7.79 9.77 -32.74
CA VAL A 58 7.34 10.60 -31.61
C VAL A 58 6.25 9.86 -30.81
N PHE A 59 5.30 9.24 -31.50
CA PHE A 59 4.23 8.48 -30.85
C PHE A 59 4.76 7.26 -30.09
N VAL A 60 5.74 6.53 -30.64
CA VAL A 60 6.46 5.45 -29.95
C VAL A 60 7.13 5.97 -28.67
N ALA A 61 7.84 7.08 -28.75
CA ALA A 61 8.54 7.67 -27.60
C ALA A 61 7.57 8.03 -26.46
N VAL A 62 6.43 8.67 -26.79
CA VAL A 62 5.40 9.04 -25.82
C VAL A 62 4.77 7.79 -25.17
N ASN A 63 4.42 6.78 -25.96
CA ASN A 63 3.83 5.54 -25.44
C ASN A 63 4.83 4.73 -24.59
N ALA A 64 6.11 4.67 -25.00
CA ALA A 64 7.16 4.03 -24.22
C ALA A 64 7.37 4.73 -22.88
N TYR A 65 7.45 6.05 -22.86
CA TYR A 65 7.55 6.83 -21.61
C TYR A 65 6.38 6.54 -20.67
N GLN A 66 5.16 6.54 -21.19
CA GLN A 66 3.96 6.27 -20.39
C GLN A 66 3.93 4.82 -19.88
N LEU A 67 4.39 3.85 -20.69
CA LEU A 67 4.49 2.45 -20.27
C LEU A 67 5.51 2.28 -19.14
N VAL A 68 6.71 2.88 -19.29
CA VAL A 68 7.74 2.84 -18.25
C VAL A 68 7.22 3.46 -16.95
N ARG A 69 6.57 4.62 -17.03
CA ARG A 69 5.96 5.27 -15.87
C ARG A 69 4.93 4.36 -15.18
N LEU A 70 4.06 3.72 -15.95
CA LEU A 70 3.04 2.80 -15.43
C LEU A 70 3.68 1.59 -14.71
N VAL A 71 4.72 0.99 -15.32
CA VAL A 71 5.44 -0.14 -14.71
C VAL A 71 6.16 0.29 -13.42
N LEU A 72 6.77 1.47 -13.40
CA LEU A 72 7.41 2.01 -12.20
C LEU A 72 6.40 2.28 -11.08
N GLU A 73 5.23 2.82 -11.42
CA GLU A 73 4.13 3.01 -10.46
C GLU A 73 3.64 1.66 -9.89
N MET A 74 3.51 0.64 -10.72
CA MET A 74 3.13 -0.71 -10.28
C MET A 74 4.18 -1.34 -9.36
N ARG A 75 5.47 -1.21 -9.69
CA ARG A 75 6.57 -1.73 -8.84
C ARG A 75 6.65 -1.04 -7.48
N ARG A 76 6.35 0.26 -7.40
CA ARG A 76 6.30 1.02 -6.14
C ARG A 76 5.15 0.56 -5.22
N LEU A 77 4.15 -0.15 -5.75
CA LEU A 77 3.04 -0.70 -4.99
C LEU A 77 3.26 -2.18 -4.59
N ASP A 78 4.42 -2.75 -4.89
CA ASP A 78 4.80 -4.07 -4.40
C ASP A 78 5.26 -3.95 -2.94
N LEU A 79 4.40 -4.43 -2.04
CA LEU A 79 4.61 -4.35 -0.59
C LEU A 79 5.61 -5.41 -0.08
N GLY A 80 5.96 -6.38 -0.92
CA GLY A 80 6.62 -7.59 -0.45
C GLY A 80 5.67 -8.50 0.36
N PRO A 81 6.05 -9.78 0.57
CA PRO A 81 5.16 -10.78 1.17
C PRO A 81 4.76 -10.46 2.62
N GLU A 82 5.67 -9.90 3.41
CA GLU A 82 5.43 -9.59 4.82
C GLU A 82 4.40 -8.45 4.98
N LEU A 83 4.62 -7.30 4.33
CA LEU A 83 3.70 -6.17 4.43
C LEU A 83 2.35 -6.47 3.79
N GLU A 84 2.30 -7.29 2.75
CA GLU A 84 1.04 -7.74 2.16
C GLU A 84 0.26 -8.65 3.11
N ALA A 85 0.94 -9.51 3.87
CA ALA A 85 0.31 -10.33 4.91
C ALA A 85 -0.27 -9.45 6.02
N ILE A 86 0.48 -8.46 6.53
CA ILE A 86 0.00 -7.50 7.52
C ILE A 86 -1.19 -6.70 6.96
N ARG A 87 -1.08 -6.18 5.74
CA ARG A 87 -2.16 -5.43 5.09
C ARG A 87 -3.44 -6.26 4.96
N SER A 88 -3.33 -7.49 4.51
CA SER A 88 -4.51 -8.35 4.31
C SER A 88 -5.14 -8.77 5.63
N ALA A 89 -4.34 -9.00 6.67
CA ALA A 89 -4.82 -9.42 7.99
C ALA A 89 -5.51 -8.28 8.76
N VAL A 90 -4.90 -7.08 8.78
CA VAL A 90 -5.33 -5.98 9.66
C VAL A 90 -5.81 -4.77 8.87
N PHE A 91 -5.09 -4.38 7.83
CA PHE A 91 -5.34 -3.15 7.07
C PHE A 91 -6.15 -3.39 5.78
N SER A 92 -6.99 -4.42 5.74
CA SER A 92 -7.78 -4.79 4.55
C SER A 92 -8.75 -3.69 4.07
N ALA A 93 -9.12 -2.75 4.95
CA ALA A 93 -9.93 -1.57 4.61
C ALA A 93 -9.14 -0.52 3.81
N MET A 94 -7.81 -0.63 3.72
CA MET A 94 -6.95 0.28 2.95
C MET A 94 -6.53 -0.36 1.63
N SER A 95 -6.49 0.45 0.56
CA SER A 95 -5.83 0.05 -0.69
C SER A 95 -4.33 -0.16 -0.43
N ARG A 96 -3.62 -0.90 -1.31
CA ARG A 96 -2.16 -1.07 -1.22
C ARG A 96 -1.42 0.27 -1.15
N ARG A 97 -1.85 1.24 -1.95
CA ARG A 97 -1.25 2.58 -2.00
C ARG A 97 -1.48 3.36 -0.71
N ASP A 98 -2.69 3.29 -0.15
CA ASP A 98 -3.03 4.01 1.08
C ASP A 98 -2.33 3.39 2.28
N PHE A 99 -2.26 2.05 2.33
CA PHE A 99 -1.52 1.33 3.35
C PHE A 99 -0.04 1.68 3.32
N LEU A 100 0.62 1.63 2.15
CA LEU A 100 2.03 1.98 2.01
C LEU A 100 2.28 3.41 2.47
N HIS A 101 1.43 4.36 2.05
CA HIS A 101 1.55 5.74 2.48
C HIS A 101 1.40 5.90 4.00
N PHE A 102 0.44 5.20 4.62
CA PHE A 102 0.26 5.21 6.07
C PHE A 102 1.46 4.55 6.77
N TRP A 103 1.94 3.41 6.26
CA TRP A 103 3.08 2.69 6.82
C TRP A 103 4.36 3.54 6.83
N GLU A 104 4.64 4.23 5.73
CA GLU A 104 5.81 5.11 5.58
C GLU A 104 5.80 6.36 6.49
N LEU A 105 4.69 6.70 7.14
CA LEU A 105 4.64 7.78 8.13
C LEU A 105 5.28 7.40 9.47
N GLY A 106 5.46 6.11 9.71
CA GLY A 106 6.02 5.54 10.90
C GLY A 106 7.42 4.97 10.70
N ASN A 107 7.96 4.37 11.77
CA ASN A 107 9.25 3.70 11.77
C ASN A 107 9.14 2.34 12.46
N GLY A 108 9.78 1.32 11.89
CA GLY A 108 9.91 0.02 12.53
C GLY A 108 11.17 -0.04 13.40
N PHE A 109 11.09 -0.68 14.56
CA PHE A 109 12.25 -0.98 15.39
C PHE A 109 12.06 -2.27 16.20
N GLU A 110 13.16 -2.81 16.72
CA GLU A 110 13.17 -3.96 17.61
C GLU A 110 13.59 -3.52 19.03
N THR A 111 12.97 -4.11 20.03
CA THR A 111 13.33 -3.91 21.43
C THR A 111 13.02 -5.15 22.26
N ASP A 112 13.68 -5.32 23.39
CA ASP A 112 13.44 -6.37 24.38
C ASP A 112 13.19 -5.80 25.78
N SER A 113 13.26 -4.47 25.92
CA SER A 113 13.22 -3.78 27.20
C SER A 113 12.56 -2.40 27.09
N GLY A 114 12.25 -1.81 28.22
CA GLY A 114 11.60 -0.51 28.31
C GLY A 114 10.07 -0.59 28.28
N PHE A 115 9.45 0.58 28.25
CA PHE A 115 8.01 0.73 28.17
C PHE A 115 7.62 1.37 26.83
N LEU A 116 6.66 0.78 26.13
CA LEU A 116 6.03 1.40 24.95
C LEU A 116 5.00 2.46 25.39
N THR A 117 4.21 2.15 26.42
CA THR A 117 3.31 3.10 27.07
C THR A 117 3.52 3.08 28.58
N ARG A 118 3.25 4.21 29.25
CA ARG A 118 3.24 4.29 30.72
C ARG A 118 1.88 4.78 31.19
N GLU A 119 1.33 4.07 32.19
CA GLU A 119 0.05 4.40 32.80
C GLU A 119 0.00 5.87 33.23
N SER A 120 -1.12 6.51 33.01
CA SER A 120 -1.40 7.91 33.36
C SER A 120 -0.44 8.93 32.72
N SER A 121 0.41 8.50 31.77
CA SER A 121 1.30 9.40 31.04
C SER A 121 0.70 9.81 29.69
N PRO A 122 0.89 11.07 29.26
CA PRO A 122 0.50 11.51 27.93
C PRO A 122 1.16 10.63 26.86
N GLN A 123 0.37 10.12 25.92
CA GLN A 123 0.86 9.24 24.87
C GLN A 123 0.90 9.96 23.54
N GLY A 124 2.11 10.23 23.00
CA GLY A 124 2.30 10.89 21.72
C GLY A 124 2.53 9.92 20.55
N THR A 125 2.60 8.62 20.82
CA THR A 125 2.96 7.57 19.88
C THR A 125 1.94 6.44 19.92
N MET A 126 1.63 5.89 18.77
CA MET A 126 0.84 4.67 18.60
C MET A 126 1.73 3.59 18.02
N TYR A 127 1.62 2.37 18.53
CA TYR A 127 2.45 1.23 18.12
C TYR A 127 1.60 0.13 17.52
N PHE A 128 2.22 -0.64 16.64
CA PHE A 128 1.66 -1.87 16.07
C PHE A 128 2.67 -3.00 16.27
N LEU A 129 2.26 -4.07 16.93
CA LEU A 129 3.11 -5.21 17.20
C LEU A 129 3.16 -6.13 15.97
N ILE A 130 4.35 -6.21 15.36
CA ILE A 130 4.60 -7.07 14.19
C ILE A 130 4.94 -8.49 14.64
N GLU A 131 5.87 -8.62 15.60
CA GLU A 131 6.34 -9.90 16.14
C GLU A 131 6.58 -9.83 17.64
N GLY A 132 6.45 -10.98 18.30
CA GLY A 132 6.62 -11.13 19.74
C GLY A 132 5.35 -10.92 20.54
N GLU A 133 5.49 -10.62 21.81
CA GLU A 133 4.40 -10.45 22.77
C GLU A 133 4.70 -9.29 23.72
N LEU A 134 3.66 -8.55 24.13
CA LEU A 134 3.77 -7.46 25.08
C LEU A 134 2.91 -7.76 26.31
N ASP A 135 3.44 -7.49 27.51
CA ASP A 135 2.70 -7.49 28.75
C ASP A 135 2.00 -6.15 28.97
N VAL A 136 0.72 -6.19 29.27
CA VAL A 136 -0.03 -5.03 29.77
C VAL A 136 -0.05 -5.09 31.28
N VAL A 137 0.50 -4.07 31.90
CA VAL A 137 0.71 -4.02 33.36
C VAL A 137 -0.10 -2.85 33.93
N LYS A 138 -0.90 -3.14 34.95
CA LYS A 138 -1.66 -2.16 35.72
C LYS A 138 -1.48 -2.41 37.21
N ASP A 139 -1.23 -1.35 37.96
CA ASP A 139 -0.93 -1.45 39.41
C ASP A 139 0.20 -2.47 39.72
N GLY A 140 1.22 -2.55 38.85
CA GLY A 140 2.34 -3.47 38.98
C GLY A 140 2.05 -4.93 38.63
N LYS A 141 0.83 -5.29 38.24
CA LYS A 141 0.43 -6.66 37.87
C LYS A 141 0.19 -6.78 36.37
N VAL A 142 0.66 -7.88 35.77
CA VAL A 142 0.30 -8.21 34.39
C VAL A 142 -1.17 -8.60 34.35
N ILE A 143 -1.97 -7.81 33.66
CA ILE A 143 -3.42 -8.00 33.52
C ILE A 143 -3.83 -8.59 32.18
N ALA A 144 -2.98 -8.45 31.15
CA ALA A 144 -3.23 -8.96 29.81
C ALA A 144 -1.93 -9.09 29.01
N LYS A 145 -2.01 -9.79 27.88
CA LYS A 145 -0.94 -9.89 26.91
C LYS A 145 -1.44 -9.44 25.54
N VAL A 146 -0.62 -8.68 24.82
CA VAL A 146 -0.87 -8.25 23.46
C VAL A 146 -0.02 -9.10 22.53
N GLN A 147 -0.66 -9.78 21.61
CA GLN A 147 0.00 -10.60 20.58
C GLN A 147 0.23 -9.80 19.29
N HIS A 148 0.97 -10.37 18.35
CA HIS A 148 1.20 -9.78 17.03
C HIS A 148 -0.12 -9.38 16.33
N ASN A 149 -0.02 -8.43 15.41
CA ASN A 149 -1.15 -7.86 14.66
C ASN A 149 -2.15 -7.04 15.50
N HIS A 150 -1.74 -6.52 16.64
CA HIS A 150 -2.54 -5.63 17.47
C HIS A 150 -1.85 -4.28 17.69
N PHE A 151 -2.67 -3.26 17.94
CA PHE A 151 -2.19 -1.91 18.25
C PHE A 151 -1.96 -1.73 19.76
N VAL A 152 -1.15 -0.74 20.11
CA VAL A 152 -0.92 -0.26 21.49
C VAL A 152 -0.89 1.27 21.48
N GLY A 153 -1.58 1.89 22.46
CA GLY A 153 -1.75 3.34 22.54
C GLY A 153 -2.89 3.86 21.64
N GLU A 154 -3.67 2.97 21.04
CA GLU A 154 -4.82 3.28 20.21
C GLU A 154 -5.96 3.94 20.99
N MET A 155 -6.15 3.56 22.26
CA MET A 155 -7.17 4.19 23.12
C MET A 155 -6.83 5.66 23.32
N SER A 156 -5.60 5.97 23.75
CA SER A 156 -5.13 7.33 23.91
C SER A 156 -5.23 8.15 22.62
N PHE A 157 -4.93 7.51 21.46
CA PHE A 157 -5.09 8.16 20.17
C PHE A 157 -6.56 8.53 19.86
N MET A 158 -7.51 7.68 20.22
CA MET A 158 -8.94 7.89 19.92
C MET A 158 -9.63 8.82 20.90
N THR A 159 -9.27 8.78 22.19
CA THR A 159 -9.94 9.56 23.26
C THR A 159 -9.19 10.85 23.60
N GLY A 160 -7.89 10.92 23.35
CA GLY A 160 -7.02 11.99 23.83
C GLY A 160 -6.58 11.82 25.28
N ASP A 161 -7.03 10.79 25.98
CA ASP A 161 -6.70 10.53 27.35
C ASP A 161 -5.27 9.95 27.51
N PRO A 162 -4.65 10.04 28.68
CA PRO A 162 -3.40 9.34 29.00
C PRO A 162 -3.52 7.82 28.82
N ALA A 163 -2.38 7.13 28.69
CA ALA A 163 -2.38 5.67 28.59
C ALA A 163 -3.02 5.01 29.82
N SER A 164 -3.85 4.00 29.58
CA SER A 164 -4.64 3.32 30.63
C SER A 164 -3.87 2.25 31.40
N ALA A 165 -2.69 1.86 30.91
CA ALA A 165 -1.80 0.87 31.50
C ALA A 165 -0.37 1.01 30.97
N ASP A 166 0.57 0.44 31.69
CA ASP A 166 1.92 0.22 31.19
C ASP A 166 1.91 -0.89 30.14
N THR A 167 2.71 -0.73 29.08
CA THR A 167 2.94 -1.82 28.13
C THR A 167 4.44 -2.00 27.93
N ARG A 168 4.92 -3.23 28.11
CA ARG A 168 6.35 -3.57 28.00
C ARG A 168 6.55 -4.88 27.23
N PRO A 169 7.71 -5.07 26.58
CA PRO A 169 8.06 -6.32 25.94
C PRO A 169 8.15 -7.49 26.94
N SER A 170 7.58 -8.65 26.57
CA SER A 170 7.79 -9.92 27.30
C SER A 170 9.06 -10.67 26.85
N GLY A 171 9.81 -10.12 25.90
CA GLY A 171 11.01 -10.63 25.27
C GLY A 171 11.32 -9.79 24.05
N LYS A 172 12.07 -10.31 23.10
CA LYS A 172 12.36 -9.56 21.85
C LYS A 172 11.08 -9.37 21.04
N VAL A 173 10.77 -8.11 20.72
CA VAL A 173 9.60 -7.72 19.91
C VAL A 173 10.04 -6.84 18.74
N ARG A 174 9.27 -6.91 17.65
CA ARG A 174 9.38 -6.00 16.53
C ARG A 174 8.09 -5.20 16.42
N VAL A 175 8.22 -3.89 16.49
CA VAL A 175 7.08 -2.96 16.49
C VAL A 175 7.24 -1.92 15.40
N HIS A 176 6.11 -1.38 14.95
CA HIS A 176 6.04 -0.22 14.09
C HIS A 176 5.36 0.92 14.85
N GLU A 177 5.96 2.11 14.85
CA GLU A 177 5.47 3.25 15.59
C GLU A 177 5.05 4.40 14.67
N TRP A 178 4.02 5.13 15.08
CA TRP A 178 3.59 6.38 14.45
C TRP A 178 3.44 7.47 15.50
N SER A 179 3.95 8.66 15.21
CA SER A 179 3.58 9.86 15.96
C SER A 179 2.08 10.14 15.78
N GLN A 180 1.35 10.25 16.88
CA GLN A 180 -0.08 10.58 16.84
C GLN A 180 -0.36 11.89 16.11
N ALA A 181 0.52 12.91 16.29
CA ALA A 181 0.40 14.18 15.57
C ALA A 181 0.47 14.03 14.03
N LYS A 182 1.39 13.17 13.54
CA LYS A 182 1.48 12.87 12.11
C LYS A 182 0.22 12.17 11.62
N VAL A 183 -0.30 11.20 12.37
CA VAL A 183 -1.53 10.47 12.03
C VAL A 183 -2.73 11.41 12.02
N HIS A 184 -2.90 12.27 13.03
CA HIS A 184 -3.97 13.27 13.06
C HIS A 184 -3.91 14.24 11.87
N SER A 185 -2.70 14.55 11.35
CA SER A 185 -2.58 15.39 10.17
C SER A 185 -3.24 14.80 8.92
N LEU A 186 -3.42 13.46 8.87
CA LEU A 186 -4.13 12.78 7.78
C LEU A 186 -5.60 13.16 7.72
N GLN A 187 -6.22 13.53 8.84
CA GLN A 187 -7.62 13.96 8.88
C GLN A 187 -7.91 15.06 7.86
N HIS A 188 -6.97 16.00 7.69
CA HIS A 188 -7.10 17.10 6.73
C HIS A 188 -6.45 16.79 5.38
N LYS A 189 -5.31 16.07 5.35
CA LYS A 189 -4.55 15.84 4.12
C LYS A 189 -5.09 14.68 3.30
N LYS A 190 -5.53 13.60 3.96
CA LYS A 190 -5.99 12.33 3.35
C LYS A 190 -7.10 11.70 4.20
N PRO A 191 -8.29 12.31 4.26
CA PRO A 191 -9.38 11.90 5.17
C PRO A 191 -9.82 10.45 4.94
N HIS A 192 -9.74 9.92 3.71
CA HIS A 192 -10.07 8.52 3.42
C HIS A 192 -9.14 7.52 4.13
N ILE A 193 -7.83 7.83 4.24
CA ILE A 193 -6.87 6.99 4.98
C ILE A 193 -7.16 7.07 6.48
N PHE A 194 -7.42 8.29 6.99
CA PHE A 194 -7.73 8.50 8.40
C PHE A 194 -9.01 7.74 8.82
N ASN A 195 -10.08 7.83 8.04
CA ASN A 195 -11.32 7.12 8.31
C ASN A 195 -11.17 5.59 8.25
N ALA A 196 -10.40 5.08 7.28
CA ALA A 196 -10.08 3.66 7.22
C ALA A 196 -9.31 3.21 8.46
N LEU A 197 -8.34 4.01 8.94
CA LEU A 197 -7.60 3.73 10.17
C LEU A 197 -8.53 3.68 11.39
N LEU A 198 -9.42 4.66 11.57
CA LEU A 198 -10.39 4.66 12.67
C LEU A 198 -11.26 3.39 12.67
N THR A 199 -11.67 2.92 11.50
CA THR A 199 -12.42 1.66 11.36
C THR A 199 -11.60 0.46 11.82
N ILE A 200 -10.32 0.43 11.47
CA ILE A 200 -9.38 -0.64 11.86
C ILE A 200 -9.16 -0.63 13.37
N LEU A 201 -8.86 0.54 13.94
CA LEU A 201 -8.66 0.68 15.40
C LEU A 201 -9.91 0.30 16.20
N GLY A 202 -11.10 0.69 15.72
CA GLY A 202 -12.37 0.31 16.34
C GLY A 202 -12.59 -1.21 16.37
N ARG A 203 -12.21 -1.91 15.29
CA ARG A 203 -12.26 -3.39 15.24
C ARG A 203 -11.26 -4.03 16.21
N ASP A 204 -10.03 -3.50 16.27
CA ASP A 204 -8.99 -3.98 17.18
C ASP A 204 -9.43 -3.85 18.64
N LEU A 205 -9.94 -2.68 19.04
CA LEU A 205 -10.49 -2.44 20.38
C LEU A 205 -11.66 -3.37 20.70
N SER A 206 -12.61 -3.52 19.78
CA SER A 206 -13.75 -4.43 19.98
C SER A 206 -13.29 -5.86 20.21
N SER A 207 -12.27 -6.33 19.49
CA SER A 207 -11.70 -7.67 19.67
C SER A 207 -11.03 -7.85 21.03
N LYS A 208 -10.34 -6.83 21.54
CA LYS A 208 -9.69 -6.84 22.86
C LYS A 208 -10.72 -6.86 23.99
N LEU A 209 -11.78 -6.05 23.88
CA LEU A 209 -12.86 -6.01 24.87
C LEU A 209 -13.64 -7.33 24.93
N GLY A 210 -13.90 -7.96 23.77
CA GLY A 210 -14.54 -9.27 23.71
C GLY A 210 -13.73 -10.37 24.40
N ARG A 211 -12.40 -10.32 24.32
CA ARG A 211 -11.51 -11.26 25.03
C ARG A 211 -11.46 -10.97 26.53
N ALA A 212 -11.44 -9.71 26.95
CA ALA A 212 -11.44 -9.34 28.37
C ALA A 212 -12.74 -9.76 29.07
N GLY A 213 -13.89 -9.71 28.40
CA GLY A 213 -15.17 -10.16 28.94
C GLY A 213 -15.30 -11.67 29.15
N SER A 214 -14.50 -12.49 28.45
CA SER A 214 -14.53 -13.95 28.59
C SER A 214 -13.74 -14.50 29.81
N TRP A 215 -13.05 -13.63 30.56
CA TRP A 215 -12.28 -14.00 31.77
C TRP A 215 -13.08 -13.86 33.08
N HIS A 216 -14.33 -13.43 33.00
CA HIS A 216 -15.21 -13.21 34.17
C HIS A 216 -16.45 -14.10 34.15
N GLY A 217 -16.41 -15.20 33.39
CA GLY A 217 -17.47 -16.21 33.33
C GLY A 217 -17.04 -17.58 33.84
#